data_e1caf56a227c88f305bd2ca6d09273f3
#
_entry.id   e1caf56a227c88f305bd2ca6d09273f3
#
_cell.length_a   1.000
_cell.length_b   1.000
_cell.length_c   1.000
_cell.angle_alpha   90.00
_cell.angle_beta   90.00
_cell.angle_gamma   90.00
#
_symmetry.space_group_name_H-M   'P 1'
#
loop_
_entity.id
_entity.type
_entity.pdbx_description
1 polymer ?
#
loop_
_entity_poly.entity_id
_entity_poly.type
_entity_poly.pdbx_seq_one_letter_code
_entity_poly.pdbx_strand_id
1 'polypeptide(L)'
;MTYLPSGSAVASTWNPDLARMTGEVLGEEARGRGKDVILGPSINIKRSPLCGRNFEYMSEDPVLTAAQGVAYIQGVQESDVAACAKHYAVNSQETDRLDVDETVSERALREIYLPAFEAAVQDGGVLSVMGAYNLVNGTKCCEHKQLLDDILRDEYGFDGFVVSDWSAVRDTKASAEVGMDIELSVTPNFDDYYFANPLKKAVEDGDVKESDVDGKVERVIAVMDALHMLGDAHASRKPGRYATLDHAAKALDIARESIVLLKNDAHLLPLDERNMTRLLVIGANADRIHSNGGGSAVIKALHEVSPLLGLNGELGGNVEIEYALGYDAKQINQDESWQEESLENSKGSDAKDVNRARELRDEAVAKARAYAAAGDPVGCIGGLDHEHDLEGRDRTDMRLP
;
A
#
# COMPACT_ATOMS: atom_id res chain seq x y z
N MET A 1 9.20 -13.19 0.98
CA MET A 1 9.49 -11.79 0.60
C MET A 1 10.08 -11.06 1.80
N THR A 2 10.89 -10.04 1.56
CA THR A 2 11.27 -9.12 2.63
C THR A 2 10.04 -8.33 3.06
N TYR A 3 9.79 -8.24 4.36
CA TYR A 3 8.73 -7.39 4.89
C TYR A 3 9.28 -5.97 5.06
N LEU A 4 8.78 -5.06 4.26
CA LEU A 4 9.16 -3.65 4.28
C LEU A 4 8.16 -2.84 5.12
N PRO A 5 8.58 -1.71 5.71
CA PRO A 5 7.65 -0.78 6.33
C PRO A 5 6.54 -0.34 5.37
N SER A 6 5.36 -0.06 5.90
CA SER A 6 4.21 0.42 5.12
C SER A 6 4.49 1.78 4.45
N GLY A 7 3.69 2.15 3.44
CA GLY A 7 3.80 3.45 2.78
C GLY A 7 3.75 4.62 3.77
N SER A 8 2.88 4.53 4.78
CA SER A 8 2.82 5.52 5.87
C SER A 8 4.12 5.62 6.66
N ALA A 9 4.74 4.48 6.98
CA ALA A 9 6.01 4.44 7.72
C ALA A 9 7.16 4.98 6.87
N VAL A 10 7.25 4.59 5.60
CA VAL A 10 8.26 5.13 4.67
C VAL A 10 8.14 6.66 4.57
N ALA A 11 6.94 7.19 4.38
CA ALA A 11 6.73 8.64 4.28
C ALA A 11 7.02 9.37 5.60
N SER A 12 6.84 8.72 6.76
CA SER A 12 7.17 9.30 8.07
C SER A 12 8.65 9.56 8.28
N THR A 13 9.52 8.99 7.46
CA THR A 13 10.97 9.29 7.47
C THR A 13 11.28 10.66 6.89
N TRP A 14 10.43 11.22 6.04
CA TRP A 14 10.66 12.44 5.26
C TRP A 14 11.92 12.38 4.38
N ASN A 15 12.43 11.19 4.14
CA ASN A 15 13.68 10.92 3.46
C ASN A 15 13.42 10.18 2.13
N PRO A 16 13.51 10.87 0.97
CA PRO A 16 13.31 10.23 -0.34
C PRO A 16 14.32 9.11 -0.63
N ASP A 17 15.52 9.15 -0.06
CA ASP A 17 16.51 8.08 -0.28
C ASP A 17 16.03 6.75 0.31
N LEU A 18 15.26 6.78 1.41
CA LEU A 18 14.67 5.57 1.98
C LEU A 18 13.46 5.07 1.19
N ALA A 19 12.69 5.97 0.58
CA ALA A 19 11.66 5.57 -0.37
C ALA A 19 12.28 4.93 -1.63
N ARG A 20 13.39 5.48 -2.14
CA ARG A 20 14.16 4.88 -3.23
C ARG A 20 14.69 3.48 -2.84
N MET A 21 15.29 3.36 -1.66
CA MET A 21 15.74 2.08 -1.12
C MET A 21 14.63 1.05 -1.00
N THR A 22 13.41 1.49 -0.61
CA THR A 22 12.20 0.64 -0.62
C THR A 22 11.91 0.13 -2.04
N GLY A 23 11.93 1.03 -3.03
CA GLY A 23 11.75 0.69 -4.43
C GLY A 23 12.82 -0.27 -4.96
N GLU A 24 14.10 -0.05 -4.63
CA GLU A 24 15.21 -0.94 -5.02
C GLU A 24 15.00 -2.38 -4.52
N VAL A 25 14.65 -2.54 -3.23
CA VAL A 25 14.38 -3.88 -2.67
C VAL A 25 13.22 -4.55 -3.38
N LEU A 26 12.13 -3.82 -3.63
CA LEU A 26 10.95 -4.36 -4.31
C LEU A 26 11.24 -4.71 -5.76
N GLY A 27 11.96 -3.85 -6.48
CA GLY A 27 12.36 -4.10 -7.86
C GLY A 27 13.27 -5.32 -7.99
N GLU A 28 14.30 -5.44 -7.14
CA GLU A 28 15.18 -6.60 -7.11
C GLU A 28 14.43 -7.89 -6.77
N GLU A 29 13.52 -7.86 -5.78
CA GLU A 29 12.73 -9.05 -5.40
C GLU A 29 11.72 -9.44 -6.49
N ALA A 30 11.06 -8.46 -7.12
CA ALA A 30 10.17 -8.73 -8.24
C ALA A 30 10.93 -9.36 -9.42
N ARG A 31 12.05 -8.76 -9.79
CA ARG A 31 12.89 -9.26 -10.87
C ARG A 31 13.42 -10.67 -10.57
N GLY A 32 13.88 -10.92 -9.34
CA GLY A 32 14.36 -12.23 -8.92
C GLY A 32 13.29 -13.32 -8.90
N ARG A 33 12.02 -12.93 -8.88
CA ARG A 33 10.85 -13.81 -8.94
C ARG A 33 10.24 -13.90 -10.34
N GLY A 34 10.88 -13.30 -11.35
CA GLY A 34 10.39 -13.29 -12.74
C GLY A 34 9.14 -12.45 -12.93
N LYS A 35 9.00 -11.36 -12.15
CA LYS A 35 7.92 -10.38 -12.34
C LYS A 35 8.48 -9.13 -13.00
N ASP A 36 7.68 -8.55 -13.89
CA ASP A 36 8.08 -7.44 -14.74
C ASP A 36 7.37 -6.13 -14.38
N VAL A 37 6.31 -6.20 -13.56
CA VAL A 37 5.56 -5.05 -13.06
C VAL A 37 5.30 -5.23 -11.56
N ILE A 38 5.48 -4.17 -10.79
CA ILE A 38 5.05 -4.06 -9.38
C ILE A 38 3.87 -3.08 -9.30
N LEU A 39 2.77 -3.49 -8.65
CA LEU A 39 1.58 -2.66 -8.49
C LEU A 39 1.75 -1.71 -7.27
N GLY A 40 2.60 -0.74 -7.47
CA GLY A 40 2.99 0.28 -6.50
C GLY A 40 3.94 1.31 -7.11
N PRO A 41 4.08 2.47 -6.48
CA PRO A 41 3.59 2.88 -5.17
C PRO A 41 2.09 3.25 -5.17
N SER A 42 1.48 3.16 -3.97
CA SER A 42 0.15 3.71 -3.71
C SER A 42 0.30 5.17 -3.28
N ILE A 43 -0.13 6.11 -4.14
CA ILE A 43 0.12 7.56 -3.99
C ILE A 43 -1.15 8.40 -3.89
N ASN A 44 -2.28 7.80 -3.53
CA ASN A 44 -3.47 8.56 -3.21
C ASN A 44 -3.25 9.39 -1.93
N ILE A 45 -3.92 10.53 -1.87
CA ILE A 45 -3.88 11.41 -0.71
C ILE A 45 -4.77 10.85 0.41
N LYS A 46 -4.26 10.79 1.64
CA LYS A 46 -5.02 10.40 2.83
C LYS A 46 -6.02 11.49 3.20
N ARG A 47 -7.12 11.58 2.43
CA ARG A 47 -8.12 12.64 2.59
C ARG A 47 -8.99 12.43 3.81
N SER A 48 -9.39 11.17 4.07
CA SER A 48 -10.12 10.77 5.27
C SER A 48 -9.23 9.92 6.16
N PRO A 49 -9.14 10.22 7.47
CA PRO A 49 -8.41 9.37 8.40
C PRO A 49 -9.08 8.01 8.64
N LEU A 50 -10.29 7.82 8.12
CA LEU A 50 -11.07 6.59 8.25
C LEU A 50 -10.89 5.61 7.09
N CYS A 51 -10.25 6.03 5.99
CA CYS A 51 -10.03 5.17 4.83
C CYS A 51 -9.21 3.93 5.19
N GLY A 52 -9.73 2.76 4.86
CA GLY A 52 -9.14 1.47 5.21
C GLY A 52 -7.76 1.23 4.61
N ARG A 53 -7.42 1.86 3.49
CA ARG A 53 -6.12 1.72 2.81
C ARG A 53 -5.09 2.78 3.20
N ASN A 54 -5.34 3.58 4.23
CA ASN A 54 -4.40 4.61 4.66
C ASN A 54 -3.01 4.04 5.06
N PHE A 55 -2.92 2.78 5.49
CA PHE A 55 -1.64 2.15 5.82
C PHE A 55 -0.67 2.09 4.64
N GLU A 56 -1.17 1.86 3.42
CA GLU A 56 -0.34 1.75 2.22
C GLU A 56 -0.11 3.10 1.51
N TYR A 57 -0.98 4.09 1.70
CA TYR A 57 -0.77 5.43 1.16
C TYR A 57 0.31 6.19 1.94
N MET A 58 0.95 7.15 1.30
CA MET A 58 2.12 7.84 1.89
C MET A 58 1.72 8.95 2.85
N SER A 59 1.00 9.97 2.38
CA SER A 59 0.71 11.17 3.17
C SER A 59 -0.62 11.82 2.80
N GLU A 60 -1.06 12.77 3.63
CA GLU A 60 -2.11 13.74 3.31
C GLU A 60 -1.55 14.95 2.53
N ASP A 61 -0.23 15.14 2.55
CA ASP A 61 0.48 16.22 1.87
C ASP A 61 0.85 15.78 0.44
N PRO A 62 0.36 16.48 -0.61
CA PRO A 62 0.68 16.12 -2.00
C PRO A 62 2.16 16.28 -2.35
N VAL A 63 2.87 17.23 -1.73
CA VAL A 63 4.31 17.45 -1.99
C VAL A 63 5.14 16.32 -1.42
N LEU A 64 4.87 15.93 -0.16
CA LEU A 64 5.57 14.81 0.46
C LEU A 64 5.26 13.49 -0.30
N THR A 65 3.99 13.27 -0.66
CA THR A 65 3.59 12.08 -1.43
C THR A 65 4.29 12.04 -2.80
N ALA A 66 4.39 13.17 -3.50
CA ALA A 66 5.10 13.29 -4.76
C ALA A 66 6.58 12.94 -4.61
N ALA A 67 7.28 13.56 -3.67
CA ALA A 67 8.71 13.32 -3.45
C ALA A 67 9.04 11.87 -3.11
N GLN A 68 8.26 11.26 -2.23
CA GLN A 68 8.43 9.86 -1.83
C GLN A 68 8.03 8.90 -2.98
N GLY A 69 6.95 9.20 -3.69
CA GLY A 69 6.47 8.40 -4.82
C GLY A 69 7.46 8.37 -5.97
N VAL A 70 8.03 9.51 -6.34
CA VAL A 70 9.08 9.63 -7.38
C VAL A 70 10.29 8.77 -7.02
N ALA A 71 10.81 8.90 -5.81
CA ALA A 71 11.98 8.16 -5.38
C ALA A 71 11.73 6.64 -5.36
N TYR A 72 10.56 6.22 -4.88
CA TYR A 72 10.15 4.80 -4.92
C TYR A 72 10.09 4.26 -6.35
N ILE A 73 9.44 5.00 -7.29
CA ILE A 73 9.33 4.61 -8.71
C ILE A 73 10.71 4.41 -9.32
N GLN A 74 11.59 5.38 -9.13
CA GLN A 74 12.95 5.30 -9.63
C GLN A 74 13.69 4.07 -9.09
N GLY A 75 13.57 3.79 -7.79
CA GLY A 75 14.18 2.61 -7.18
C GLY A 75 13.68 1.29 -7.77
N VAL A 76 12.36 1.14 -7.98
CA VAL A 76 11.78 -0.06 -8.61
C VAL A 76 12.32 -0.26 -10.02
N GLN A 77 12.33 0.82 -10.81
CA GLN A 77 12.65 0.74 -12.24
C GLN A 77 14.14 0.52 -12.52
N GLU A 78 15.01 0.74 -11.54
CA GLU A 78 16.42 0.36 -11.64
C GLU A 78 16.67 -1.14 -11.88
N SER A 79 15.69 -1.98 -11.57
CA SER A 79 15.79 -3.44 -11.72
C SER A 79 15.18 -3.99 -13.01
N ASP A 80 14.92 -3.16 -14.04
CA ASP A 80 14.16 -3.51 -15.25
C ASP A 80 12.76 -4.08 -14.89
N VAL A 81 12.10 -3.45 -13.93
CA VAL A 81 10.73 -3.74 -13.48
C VAL A 81 9.93 -2.44 -13.54
N ALA A 82 8.75 -2.44 -14.13
CA ALA A 82 7.89 -1.27 -14.14
C ALA A 82 7.28 -1.05 -12.76
N ALA A 83 7.34 0.17 -12.27
CA ALA A 83 6.46 0.63 -11.20
C ALA A 83 5.07 0.94 -11.79
N CYS A 84 4.02 0.75 -10.99
CA CYS A 84 2.64 1.06 -11.36
C CYS A 84 2.05 1.99 -10.30
N ALA A 85 2.06 3.30 -10.58
CA ALA A 85 1.49 4.28 -9.66
C ALA A 85 -0.03 4.11 -9.54
N LYS A 86 -0.55 4.05 -8.32
CA LYS A 86 -1.96 3.71 -8.08
C LYS A 86 -2.55 4.52 -6.93
N HIS A 87 -3.86 4.69 -6.89
CA HIS A 87 -4.92 4.36 -7.86
C HIS A 87 -5.38 5.66 -8.52
N TYR A 88 -5.34 5.74 -9.81
CA TYR A 88 -5.63 6.96 -10.59
C TYR A 88 -7.11 7.03 -10.95
N ALA A 89 -7.91 7.91 -10.35
CA ALA A 89 -7.56 8.88 -9.32
C ALA A 89 -8.64 8.95 -8.23
N VAL A 90 -8.27 9.64 -7.13
CA VAL A 90 -9.23 10.00 -6.05
C VAL A 90 -9.84 8.78 -5.36
N ASN A 91 -9.10 7.69 -5.16
CA ASN A 91 -9.56 6.56 -4.34
C ASN A 91 -9.42 6.92 -2.85
N SER A 92 -10.43 7.65 -2.31
CA SER A 92 -10.38 8.26 -0.98
C SER A 92 -11.13 7.47 0.10
N GLN A 93 -11.88 6.44 -0.28
CA GLN A 93 -12.60 5.54 0.60
C GLN A 93 -12.66 4.13 0.03
N GLU A 94 -12.91 3.15 0.91
CA GLU A 94 -13.02 1.73 0.56
C GLU A 94 -14.46 1.23 0.57
N THR A 95 -15.31 1.82 1.41
CA THR A 95 -16.74 1.48 1.44
C THR A 95 -17.40 1.86 0.11
N ASP A 96 -18.09 0.90 -0.49
CA ASP A 96 -18.73 1.02 -1.81
C ASP A 96 -17.76 1.49 -2.92
N ARG A 97 -16.48 1.16 -2.81
CA ARG A 97 -15.40 1.65 -3.67
C ARG A 97 -15.62 1.40 -5.17
N LEU A 98 -16.38 0.34 -5.50
CA LEU A 98 -16.69 0.03 -6.89
C LEU A 98 -17.68 1.02 -7.53
N ASP A 99 -18.51 1.70 -6.73
CA ASP A 99 -19.62 2.53 -7.23
C ASP A 99 -19.71 3.93 -6.62
N VAL A 100 -18.83 4.25 -5.65
CA VAL A 100 -18.80 5.59 -5.06
C VAL A 100 -18.42 6.64 -6.10
N ASP A 101 -19.15 7.77 -6.13
CA ASP A 101 -18.84 8.93 -6.97
C ASP A 101 -18.17 10.02 -6.15
N GLU A 102 -16.90 10.22 -6.37
CA GLU A 102 -16.10 11.26 -5.73
C GLU A 102 -16.34 12.61 -6.41
N THR A 103 -17.17 13.43 -5.80
CA THR A 103 -17.45 14.79 -6.31
C THR A 103 -16.32 15.74 -5.93
N VAL A 104 -15.52 16.13 -6.91
CA VAL A 104 -14.29 16.92 -6.72
C VAL A 104 -14.28 18.12 -7.64
N SER A 105 -14.01 19.32 -7.09
CA SER A 105 -13.78 20.50 -7.92
C SER A 105 -12.48 20.38 -8.72
N GLU A 106 -12.43 21.01 -9.90
CA GLU A 106 -11.21 21.04 -10.74
C GLU A 106 -9.99 21.55 -9.94
N ARG A 107 -10.19 22.56 -9.10
CA ARG A 107 -9.13 23.10 -8.25
C ARG A 107 -8.61 22.07 -7.26
N ALA A 108 -9.49 21.38 -6.53
CA ALA A 108 -9.07 20.35 -5.58
C ALA A 108 -8.42 19.16 -6.29
N LEU A 109 -8.94 18.76 -7.44
CA LEU A 109 -8.35 17.72 -8.27
C LEU A 109 -6.91 18.05 -8.62
N ARG A 110 -6.65 19.27 -9.13
CA ARG A 110 -5.34 19.75 -9.59
C ARG A 110 -4.36 20.08 -8.47
N GLU A 111 -4.82 20.58 -7.33
CA GLU A 111 -3.93 21.04 -6.26
C GLU A 111 -3.65 19.96 -5.21
N ILE A 112 -4.52 18.95 -5.07
CA ILE A 112 -4.45 17.97 -3.98
C ILE A 112 -4.28 16.54 -4.49
N TYR A 113 -5.15 16.09 -5.42
CA TYR A 113 -5.23 14.66 -5.75
C TYR A 113 -4.29 14.23 -6.87
N LEU A 114 -4.01 15.11 -7.82
CA LEU A 114 -3.22 14.78 -9.00
C LEU A 114 -1.72 15.12 -8.91
N PRO A 115 -1.20 16.03 -8.06
CA PRO A 115 0.21 16.40 -8.09
C PRO A 115 1.19 15.24 -7.92
N ALA A 116 0.83 14.24 -7.10
CA ALA A 116 1.68 13.05 -6.94
C ALA A 116 1.74 12.20 -8.23
N PHE A 117 0.67 12.13 -9.00
CA PHE A 117 0.64 11.44 -10.29
C PHE A 117 1.37 12.22 -11.37
N GLU A 118 1.23 13.55 -11.39
CA GLU A 118 2.02 14.42 -12.27
C GLU A 118 3.51 14.20 -12.05
N ALA A 119 3.97 14.28 -10.79
CA ALA A 119 5.36 14.03 -10.44
C ALA A 119 5.81 12.59 -10.76
N ALA A 120 4.95 11.60 -10.54
CA ALA A 120 5.24 10.21 -10.90
C ALA A 120 5.55 10.05 -12.40
N VAL A 121 4.83 10.79 -13.27
CA VAL A 121 5.06 10.78 -14.71
C VAL A 121 6.28 11.63 -15.06
N GLN A 122 6.30 12.91 -14.70
CA GLN A 122 7.28 13.88 -15.19
C GLN A 122 8.65 13.73 -14.55
N ASP A 123 8.71 13.47 -13.24
CA ASP A 123 9.95 13.37 -12.48
C ASP A 123 10.36 11.91 -12.23
N GLY A 124 9.37 11.03 -12.02
CA GLY A 124 9.58 9.62 -11.74
C GLY A 124 9.77 8.74 -12.96
N GLY A 125 9.27 9.18 -14.14
CA GLY A 125 9.29 8.40 -15.36
C GLY A 125 8.55 7.06 -15.22
N VAL A 126 7.42 7.05 -14.52
CA VAL A 126 6.65 5.83 -14.27
C VAL A 126 6.21 5.16 -15.56
N LEU A 127 6.36 3.84 -15.63
CA LEU A 127 6.06 3.05 -16.83
C LEU A 127 4.64 2.49 -16.86
N SER A 128 3.95 2.47 -15.73
CA SER A 128 2.53 2.11 -15.69
C SER A 128 1.75 2.85 -14.61
N VAL A 129 0.45 2.98 -14.82
CA VAL A 129 -0.50 3.60 -13.89
C VAL A 129 -1.71 2.69 -13.75
N MET A 130 -2.27 2.57 -12.54
CA MET A 130 -3.49 1.79 -12.32
C MET A 130 -4.69 2.71 -12.15
N GLY A 131 -5.70 2.54 -12.99
CA GLY A 131 -6.99 3.22 -12.88
C GLY A 131 -7.77 2.74 -11.66
N ALA A 132 -8.38 3.70 -10.93
CA ALA A 132 -9.11 3.42 -9.70
C ALA A 132 -10.50 2.82 -9.95
N TYR A 133 -11.09 2.25 -8.89
CA TYR A 133 -12.43 1.66 -8.92
C TYR A 133 -13.55 2.68 -9.06
N ASN A 134 -13.42 3.80 -8.34
CA ASN A 134 -14.46 4.79 -8.11
C ASN A 134 -14.80 5.59 -9.37
N LEU A 135 -15.93 6.33 -9.28
CA LEU A 135 -16.21 7.40 -10.20
C LEU A 135 -15.59 8.72 -9.73
N VAL A 136 -15.30 9.58 -10.66
CA VAL A 136 -14.96 10.97 -10.41
C VAL A 136 -15.92 11.84 -11.22
N ASN A 137 -16.71 12.67 -10.53
CA ASN A 137 -17.69 13.56 -11.14
C ASN A 137 -18.62 12.83 -12.14
N GLY A 138 -19.12 11.66 -11.77
CA GLY A 138 -20.08 10.86 -12.50
C GLY A 138 -19.50 9.90 -13.55
N THR A 139 -18.18 9.83 -13.72
CA THR A 139 -17.54 8.93 -14.71
C THR A 139 -16.55 7.98 -14.03
N LYS A 140 -16.60 6.70 -14.36
CA LYS A 140 -15.64 5.68 -13.88
C LYS A 140 -14.23 6.07 -14.27
N CYS A 141 -13.26 5.92 -13.35
CA CYS A 141 -11.86 6.28 -13.62
C CYS A 141 -11.27 5.55 -14.83
N CYS A 142 -11.62 4.29 -15.05
CA CYS A 142 -11.15 3.50 -16.20
C CYS A 142 -11.85 3.84 -17.54
N GLU A 143 -12.83 4.74 -17.52
CA GLU A 143 -13.61 5.20 -18.68
C GLU A 143 -13.53 6.73 -18.83
N HIS A 144 -12.69 7.39 -18.01
CA HIS A 144 -12.72 8.84 -17.84
C HIS A 144 -11.75 9.55 -18.82
N LYS A 145 -12.31 10.04 -19.93
CA LYS A 145 -11.52 10.72 -20.98
C LYS A 145 -10.65 11.85 -20.42
N GLN A 146 -11.22 12.77 -19.62
CA GLN A 146 -10.47 13.90 -19.07
C GLN A 146 -9.30 13.43 -18.22
N LEU A 147 -9.48 12.39 -17.37
CA LEU A 147 -8.39 11.88 -16.54
C LEU A 147 -7.33 11.15 -17.38
N LEU A 148 -7.76 10.19 -18.22
CA LEU A 148 -6.85 9.27 -18.91
C LEU A 148 -6.18 9.89 -20.15
N ASP A 149 -6.93 10.67 -20.95
CA ASP A 149 -6.38 11.27 -22.17
C ASP A 149 -5.92 12.70 -21.91
N ASP A 150 -6.86 13.61 -21.55
CA ASP A 150 -6.55 15.03 -21.56
C ASP A 150 -5.49 15.39 -20.48
N ILE A 151 -5.57 14.78 -19.27
CA ILE A 151 -4.64 15.08 -18.16
C ILE A 151 -3.42 14.14 -18.18
N LEU A 152 -3.64 12.82 -18.08
CA LEU A 152 -2.53 11.89 -17.90
C LEU A 152 -1.62 11.85 -19.13
N ARG A 153 -2.22 11.72 -20.34
CA ARG A 153 -1.43 11.59 -21.58
C ARG A 153 -1.03 12.93 -22.15
N ASP A 154 -1.99 13.85 -22.38
CA ASP A 154 -1.71 15.07 -23.12
C ASP A 154 -0.99 16.11 -22.24
N GLU A 155 -1.45 16.36 -21.01
CA GLU A 155 -0.85 17.37 -20.15
C GLU A 155 0.42 16.87 -19.45
N TYR A 156 0.42 15.64 -18.89
CA TYR A 156 1.59 15.11 -18.17
C TYR A 156 2.60 14.41 -19.09
N GLY A 157 2.19 14.00 -20.29
CA GLY A 157 3.06 13.32 -21.25
C GLY A 157 3.30 11.85 -20.94
N PHE A 158 2.31 11.15 -20.38
CA PHE A 158 2.46 9.75 -20.03
C PHE A 158 2.40 8.83 -21.24
N ASP A 159 3.51 8.16 -21.53
CA ASP A 159 3.67 7.23 -22.65
C ASP A 159 3.59 5.75 -22.26
N GLY A 160 3.51 5.44 -20.96
CA GLY A 160 3.36 4.07 -20.46
C GLY A 160 1.95 3.52 -20.65
N PHE A 161 1.68 2.31 -20.13
CA PHE A 161 0.35 1.73 -20.16
C PHE A 161 -0.46 2.00 -18.88
N VAL A 162 -1.77 2.12 -19.05
CA VAL A 162 -2.74 2.14 -17.96
C VAL A 162 -3.35 0.75 -17.79
N VAL A 163 -3.28 0.22 -16.57
CA VAL A 163 -3.96 -1.02 -16.19
C VAL A 163 -5.18 -0.69 -15.30
N SER A 164 -6.28 -1.43 -15.43
CA SER A 164 -7.40 -1.28 -14.50
C SER A 164 -7.07 -1.86 -13.14
N ASP A 165 -7.69 -1.38 -12.08
CA ASP A 165 -7.88 -2.20 -10.89
C ASP A 165 -8.80 -3.37 -11.23
N TRP A 166 -8.85 -4.42 -10.36
CA TRP A 166 -9.58 -5.66 -10.66
C TRP A 166 -11.09 -5.40 -10.81
N SER A 167 -11.64 -5.74 -11.98
CA SER A 167 -13.04 -5.50 -12.31
C SER A 167 -13.46 -4.01 -12.31
N ALA A 168 -12.52 -3.07 -12.48
CA ALA A 168 -12.82 -1.65 -12.57
C ALA A 168 -13.32 -1.21 -13.96
N VAL A 169 -13.11 -2.00 -15.01
CA VAL A 169 -13.70 -1.81 -16.33
C VAL A 169 -15.16 -2.27 -16.29
N ARG A 170 -16.10 -1.44 -16.78
CA ARG A 170 -17.53 -1.72 -16.77
C ARG A 170 -18.21 -1.57 -18.15
N ASP A 171 -17.55 -0.93 -19.09
CA ASP A 171 -18.03 -0.74 -20.46
C ASP A 171 -16.89 -0.92 -21.45
N THR A 172 -17.06 -1.85 -22.39
CA THR A 172 -16.04 -2.15 -23.41
C THR A 172 -15.71 -0.95 -24.28
N LYS A 173 -16.75 -0.26 -24.79
CA LYS A 173 -16.56 0.86 -25.73
C LYS A 173 -15.97 2.06 -25.01
N ALA A 174 -16.57 2.48 -23.90
CA ALA A 174 -16.11 3.64 -23.13
C ALA A 174 -14.66 3.49 -22.70
N SER A 175 -14.23 2.30 -22.21
CA SER A 175 -12.86 2.05 -21.82
C SER A 175 -11.91 1.88 -23.01
N ALA A 176 -12.41 1.36 -24.15
CA ALA A 176 -11.59 1.18 -25.35
C ALA A 176 -11.27 2.49 -26.05
N GLU A 177 -12.18 3.46 -26.03
CA GLU A 177 -12.04 4.77 -26.69
C GLU A 177 -11.18 5.77 -25.90
N VAL A 178 -10.71 5.41 -24.69
CA VAL A 178 -9.84 6.23 -23.84
C VAL A 178 -8.50 5.55 -23.58
N GLY A 179 -7.61 6.23 -22.87
CA GLY A 179 -6.23 5.80 -22.59
C GLY A 179 -6.07 4.60 -21.64
N MET A 180 -7.13 3.78 -21.43
CA MET A 180 -7.10 2.51 -20.69
C MET A 180 -6.53 1.41 -21.57
N ASP A 181 -5.50 0.65 -21.13
CA ASP A 181 -4.76 -0.28 -22.01
C ASP A 181 -4.96 -1.75 -21.66
N ILE A 182 -4.94 -2.10 -20.37
CA ILE A 182 -5.00 -3.48 -19.89
C ILE A 182 -6.10 -3.63 -18.86
N GLU A 183 -7.04 -4.53 -19.08
CA GLU A 183 -8.04 -4.91 -18.09
C GLU A 183 -7.52 -6.01 -17.16
N LEU A 184 -7.67 -5.80 -15.84
CA LEU A 184 -7.59 -6.85 -14.84
C LEU A 184 -8.99 -7.19 -14.32
N SER A 185 -9.26 -8.47 -14.10
CA SER A 185 -10.55 -8.93 -13.58
C SER A 185 -10.37 -10.18 -12.72
N VAL A 186 -11.40 -10.57 -11.99
CA VAL A 186 -11.47 -11.76 -11.13
C VAL A 186 -12.35 -12.86 -11.70
N THR A 187 -13.02 -12.62 -12.84
CA THR A 187 -13.82 -13.67 -13.48
C THR A 187 -12.95 -14.83 -13.93
N PRO A 188 -13.36 -16.08 -13.71
CA PRO A 188 -12.58 -17.25 -14.11
C PRO A 188 -12.57 -17.48 -15.63
N ASN A 189 -13.49 -16.87 -16.36
CA ASN A 189 -13.59 -16.97 -17.80
C ASN A 189 -12.99 -15.72 -18.47
N PHE A 190 -11.76 -15.84 -18.98
CA PHE A 190 -11.06 -14.73 -19.65
C PHE A 190 -11.79 -14.23 -20.91
N ASP A 191 -12.58 -15.10 -21.56
CA ASP A 191 -13.33 -14.72 -22.75
C ASP A 191 -14.44 -13.69 -22.47
N ASP A 192 -14.86 -13.57 -21.20
CA ASP A 192 -15.91 -12.64 -20.76
C ASP A 192 -15.36 -11.27 -20.32
N TYR A 193 -14.04 -11.09 -20.29
CA TYR A 193 -13.43 -9.78 -19.99
C TYR A 193 -13.89 -8.75 -21.03
N TYR A 194 -14.09 -7.52 -20.62
CA TYR A 194 -14.51 -6.41 -21.50
C TYR A 194 -13.52 -6.19 -22.64
N PHE A 195 -12.22 -6.42 -22.40
CA PHE A 195 -11.15 -6.31 -23.40
C PHE A 195 -10.78 -7.63 -24.07
N ALA A 196 -11.58 -8.68 -23.92
CA ALA A 196 -11.44 -9.94 -24.64
C ALA A 196 -12.45 -10.06 -25.80
N ASN A 197 -13.32 -11.06 -25.80
CA ASN A 197 -14.31 -11.26 -26.86
C ASN A 197 -15.27 -10.07 -27.06
N PRO A 198 -15.74 -9.35 -26.02
CA PRO A 198 -16.54 -8.15 -26.20
C PRO A 198 -15.81 -7.07 -27.03
N LEU A 199 -14.52 -6.79 -26.75
CA LEU A 199 -13.74 -5.80 -27.49
C LEU A 199 -13.51 -6.26 -28.93
N LYS A 200 -13.15 -7.54 -29.14
CA LYS A 200 -12.99 -8.10 -30.47
C LYS A 200 -14.26 -7.92 -31.31
N LYS A 201 -15.42 -8.23 -30.72
CA LYS A 201 -16.70 -8.05 -31.39
C LYS A 201 -17.00 -6.61 -31.68
N ALA A 202 -16.74 -5.69 -30.76
CA ALA A 202 -16.96 -4.25 -30.97
C ALA A 202 -16.13 -3.69 -32.13
N VAL A 203 -14.89 -4.20 -32.33
CA VAL A 203 -14.06 -3.85 -33.50
C VAL A 203 -14.65 -4.46 -34.78
N GLU A 204 -15.03 -5.73 -34.76
CA GLU A 204 -15.66 -6.41 -35.94
C GLU A 204 -16.96 -5.74 -36.38
N ASP A 205 -17.77 -5.25 -35.42
CA ASP A 205 -19.03 -4.54 -35.69
C ASP A 205 -18.81 -3.05 -36.08
N GLY A 206 -17.58 -2.52 -35.91
CA GLY A 206 -17.23 -1.13 -36.20
C GLY A 206 -17.62 -0.13 -35.11
N ASP A 207 -17.96 -0.60 -33.91
CA ASP A 207 -18.29 0.23 -32.74
C ASP A 207 -17.05 0.82 -32.06
N VAL A 208 -15.91 0.12 -32.17
CA VAL A 208 -14.57 0.54 -31.72
C VAL A 208 -13.61 0.49 -32.91
N LYS A 209 -12.73 1.46 -33.04
CA LYS A 209 -11.73 1.48 -34.13
C LYS A 209 -10.58 0.53 -33.83
N GLU A 210 -10.10 -0.19 -34.82
CA GLU A 210 -8.89 -1.01 -34.70
C GLU A 210 -7.67 -0.19 -34.24
N SER A 211 -7.57 1.08 -34.72
CA SER A 211 -6.51 2.00 -34.30
C SER A 211 -6.48 2.29 -32.80
N ASP A 212 -7.61 2.21 -32.12
CA ASP A 212 -7.66 2.43 -30.67
C ASP A 212 -7.05 1.21 -29.93
N VAL A 213 -7.23 0.01 -30.48
CA VAL A 213 -6.58 -1.22 -29.98
C VAL A 213 -5.09 -1.21 -30.29
N ASP A 214 -4.70 -0.81 -31.53
CA ASP A 214 -3.29 -0.71 -31.93
C ASP A 214 -2.51 0.21 -30.99
N GLY A 215 -3.05 1.38 -30.64
CA GLY A 215 -2.41 2.31 -29.72
C GLY A 215 -2.20 1.73 -28.32
N LYS A 216 -3.11 0.87 -27.81
CA LYS A 216 -2.94 0.16 -26.53
C LYS A 216 -1.80 -0.85 -26.62
N VAL A 217 -1.76 -1.62 -27.71
CA VAL A 217 -0.69 -2.61 -27.96
C VAL A 217 0.67 -1.91 -28.09
N GLU A 218 0.75 -0.79 -28.80
CA GLU A 218 1.97 0.00 -28.94
C GLU A 218 2.54 0.42 -27.58
N ARG A 219 1.71 0.93 -26.67
CA ARG A 219 2.15 1.33 -25.32
C ARG A 219 2.66 0.16 -24.49
N VAL A 220 1.98 -0.98 -24.54
CA VAL A 220 2.45 -2.20 -23.85
C VAL A 220 3.81 -2.64 -24.40
N ILE A 221 3.96 -2.68 -25.72
CA ILE A 221 5.22 -3.06 -26.38
C ILE A 221 6.32 -2.05 -26.04
N ALA A 222 6.02 -0.75 -26.02
CA ALA A 222 7.00 0.27 -25.65
C ALA A 222 7.53 0.07 -24.21
N VAL A 223 6.66 -0.25 -23.26
CA VAL A 223 7.09 -0.58 -21.91
C VAL A 223 7.90 -1.88 -21.87
N MET A 224 7.51 -2.91 -22.61
CA MET A 224 8.31 -4.14 -22.74
C MET A 224 9.71 -3.86 -23.30
N ASP A 225 9.83 -2.96 -24.27
CA ASP A 225 11.12 -2.53 -24.81
C ASP A 225 11.94 -1.75 -23.79
N ALA A 226 11.32 -0.79 -23.08
CA ALA A 226 11.96 -0.03 -22.00
C ALA A 226 12.49 -0.92 -20.87
N LEU A 227 11.84 -2.07 -20.62
CA LEU A 227 12.26 -3.09 -19.66
C LEU A 227 13.25 -4.12 -20.26
N HIS A 228 13.76 -3.88 -21.47
CA HIS A 228 14.66 -4.81 -22.17
C HIS A 228 14.08 -6.23 -22.32
N MET A 229 12.76 -6.37 -22.52
CA MET A 229 12.12 -7.68 -22.66
C MET A 229 12.19 -8.23 -24.08
N LEU A 230 12.49 -7.40 -25.06
CA LEU A 230 12.39 -7.73 -26.48
C LEU A 230 13.76 -7.98 -27.13
N GLY A 231 13.79 -8.90 -28.08
CA GLY A 231 14.97 -9.17 -28.93
C GLY A 231 16.23 -9.51 -28.12
N ASP A 232 17.39 -9.07 -28.63
CA ASP A 232 18.71 -9.32 -28.03
C ASP A 232 18.90 -8.58 -26.69
N ALA A 233 18.12 -7.52 -26.44
CA ALA A 233 18.15 -6.76 -25.19
C ALA A 233 17.76 -7.60 -23.98
N HIS A 234 16.96 -8.64 -24.17
CA HIS A 234 16.57 -9.57 -23.09
C HIS A 234 17.76 -10.16 -22.36
N ALA A 235 18.87 -10.42 -23.03
CA ALA A 235 20.08 -10.95 -22.42
C ALA A 235 20.80 -9.93 -21.51
N SER A 236 20.49 -8.64 -21.63
CA SER A 236 21.08 -7.55 -20.83
C SER A 236 20.28 -7.18 -19.59
N ARG A 237 19.08 -7.76 -19.40
CA ARG A 237 18.25 -7.49 -18.22
C ARG A 237 18.97 -7.78 -16.92
N LYS A 238 18.81 -6.89 -15.96
CA LYS A 238 19.44 -7.06 -14.62
C LYS A 238 18.95 -8.32 -13.94
N PRO A 239 19.87 -9.07 -13.32
CA PRO A 239 19.47 -10.20 -12.46
C PRO A 239 18.80 -9.66 -11.20
N GLY A 240 17.70 -10.27 -10.79
CA GLY A 240 17.06 -9.93 -9.52
C GLY A 240 17.57 -10.84 -8.39
N ARG A 241 17.41 -10.36 -7.16
CA ARG A 241 17.69 -11.10 -5.93
C ARG A 241 16.48 -10.99 -5.02
N TYR A 242 16.23 -11.97 -4.20
CA TYR A 242 15.16 -11.90 -3.20
C TYR A 242 15.59 -12.61 -1.92
N ALA A 243 14.98 -12.22 -0.82
CA ALA A 243 15.21 -12.85 0.48
C ALA A 243 16.67 -12.76 0.96
N THR A 244 17.33 -11.64 0.69
CA THR A 244 18.74 -11.44 1.08
C THR A 244 18.87 -10.78 2.45
N LEU A 245 20.02 -10.99 3.11
CA LEU A 245 20.34 -10.28 4.37
C LEU A 245 20.46 -8.75 4.14
N ASP A 246 20.91 -8.33 2.97
CA ASP A 246 20.97 -6.92 2.58
C ASP A 246 19.57 -6.28 2.55
N HIS A 247 18.59 -6.97 1.95
CA HIS A 247 17.20 -6.51 1.96
C HIS A 247 16.63 -6.40 3.38
N ALA A 248 16.94 -7.36 4.24
CA ALA A 248 16.52 -7.31 5.64
C ALA A 248 17.18 -6.15 6.39
N ALA A 249 18.46 -5.85 6.14
CA ALA A 249 19.15 -4.72 6.72
C ALA A 249 18.53 -3.39 6.25
N LYS A 250 18.29 -3.23 4.95
CA LYS A 250 17.60 -2.07 4.39
C LYS A 250 16.21 -1.86 5.01
N ALA A 251 15.43 -2.92 5.16
CA ALA A 251 14.12 -2.86 5.82
C ALA A 251 14.23 -2.38 7.27
N LEU A 252 15.25 -2.83 8.01
CA LEU A 252 15.50 -2.39 9.37
C LEU A 252 15.89 -0.91 9.44
N ASP A 253 16.73 -0.44 8.53
CA ASP A 253 17.16 0.97 8.48
C ASP A 253 15.97 1.89 8.18
N ILE A 254 15.11 1.53 7.22
CA ILE A 254 13.87 2.25 6.94
C ILE A 254 12.95 2.26 8.18
N ALA A 255 12.77 1.11 8.83
CA ALA A 255 11.93 1.02 10.02
C ALA A 255 12.43 1.89 11.16
N ARG A 256 13.75 1.95 11.39
CA ARG A 256 14.36 2.78 12.43
C ARG A 256 14.10 4.26 12.20
N GLU A 257 14.25 4.75 10.96
CA GLU A 257 14.02 6.15 10.64
C GLU A 257 12.53 6.52 10.58
N SER A 258 11.64 5.53 10.44
CA SER A 258 10.20 5.78 10.46
C SER A 258 9.62 6.04 11.86
N ILE A 259 10.39 5.79 12.92
CA ILE A 259 9.97 5.98 14.31
C ILE A 259 10.18 7.44 14.71
N VAL A 260 9.09 8.16 14.94
CA VAL A 260 9.09 9.59 15.26
C VAL A 260 8.88 9.81 16.77
N LEU A 261 9.82 10.48 17.43
CA LEU A 261 9.70 10.85 18.84
C LEU A 261 8.82 12.10 18.99
N LEU A 262 7.54 11.90 19.32
CA LEU A 262 6.56 12.99 19.43
C LEU A 262 6.66 13.76 20.74
N LYS A 263 7.09 13.09 21.82
CA LYS A 263 7.19 13.71 23.17
C LYS A 263 8.20 12.98 24.04
N ASN A 264 9.09 13.73 24.71
CA ASN A 264 10.06 13.21 25.70
C ASN A 264 10.43 14.28 26.73
N ASP A 265 9.45 15.02 27.26
CA ASP A 265 9.65 16.17 28.17
C ASP A 265 10.39 15.80 29.46
N ALA A 266 10.20 14.58 29.94
CA ALA A 266 10.85 14.06 31.15
C ALA A 266 12.19 13.37 30.87
N HIS A 267 12.68 13.38 29.62
CA HIS A 267 13.89 12.68 29.20
C HIS A 267 13.90 11.20 29.59
N LEU A 268 12.73 10.55 29.52
CA LEU A 268 12.60 9.11 29.82
C LEU A 268 13.33 8.24 28.78
N LEU A 269 13.31 8.66 27.52
CA LEU A 269 13.97 7.97 26.43
C LEU A 269 15.31 8.63 26.07
N PRO A 270 16.34 7.85 25.66
CA PRO A 270 16.35 6.40 25.63
C PRO A 270 16.32 5.78 27.04
N LEU A 271 15.74 4.57 27.16
CA LEU A 271 15.82 3.81 28.41
C LEU A 271 17.27 3.39 28.67
N ASP A 272 17.73 3.53 29.91
CA ASP A 272 19.07 3.06 30.32
C ASP A 272 18.99 1.61 30.84
N GLU A 273 19.29 0.66 29.98
CA GLU A 273 19.28 -0.78 30.29
C GLU A 273 20.17 -1.17 31.48
N ARG A 274 21.23 -0.37 31.77
CA ARG A 274 22.14 -0.64 32.89
C ARG A 274 21.51 -0.37 34.26
N ASN A 275 20.51 0.51 34.28
CA ASN A 275 19.80 0.93 35.46
C ASN A 275 18.37 0.36 35.56
N MET A 276 17.97 -0.45 34.59
CA MET A 276 16.64 -1.05 34.47
C MET A 276 16.73 -2.56 34.76
N THR A 277 15.97 -3.06 35.71
CA THR A 277 15.90 -4.49 36.04
C THR A 277 14.61 -5.14 35.51
N ARG A 278 13.56 -4.35 35.32
CA ARG A 278 12.25 -4.80 34.84
C ARG A 278 11.66 -3.80 33.87
N LEU A 279 10.87 -4.30 32.92
CA LEU A 279 10.07 -3.53 31.98
C LEU A 279 8.70 -4.18 31.84
N LEU A 280 7.63 -3.41 32.04
CA LEU A 280 6.28 -3.85 31.68
C LEU A 280 5.98 -3.41 30.25
N VAL A 281 5.55 -4.34 29.42
CA VAL A 281 5.07 -4.08 28.06
C VAL A 281 3.58 -4.37 28.00
N ILE A 282 2.78 -3.39 27.57
CA ILE A 282 1.33 -3.49 27.46
C ILE A 282 0.91 -3.27 25.99
N GLY A 283 -0.09 -4.02 25.56
CA GLY A 283 -0.76 -3.81 24.29
C GLY A 283 -0.68 -4.99 23.34
N ALA A 284 -1.78 -5.28 22.66
CA ALA A 284 -1.85 -6.41 21.73
C ALA A 284 -0.84 -6.30 20.58
N ASN A 285 -0.56 -5.09 20.10
CA ASN A 285 0.40 -4.86 19.04
C ASN A 285 1.87 -5.13 19.44
N ALA A 286 2.13 -5.28 20.76
CA ALA A 286 3.46 -5.66 21.22
C ALA A 286 3.89 -7.06 20.77
N ASP A 287 2.97 -8.01 20.72
CA ASP A 287 3.24 -9.40 20.34
C ASP A 287 2.52 -9.81 19.04
N ARG A 288 2.13 -8.84 18.23
CA ARG A 288 1.45 -9.09 16.96
C ARG A 288 2.41 -9.06 15.80
N ILE A 289 2.17 -9.97 14.87
CA ILE A 289 2.80 -10.04 13.56
C ILE A 289 1.94 -9.26 12.57
N HIS A 290 2.56 -8.34 11.80
CA HIS A 290 1.85 -7.38 10.94
C HIS A 290 2.16 -7.51 9.45
N SER A 291 2.85 -8.57 8.98
CA SER A 291 3.19 -8.73 7.56
C SER A 291 1.99 -9.00 6.66
N ASN A 292 0.88 -9.42 7.26
CA ASN A 292 -0.37 -9.62 6.55
C ASN A 292 -1.22 -8.35 6.62
N GLY A 293 -1.14 -7.52 5.57
CA GLY A 293 -1.91 -6.27 5.46
C GLY A 293 -3.39 -6.45 5.10
N GLY A 294 -3.83 -7.70 4.89
CA GLY A 294 -5.17 -7.99 4.37
C GLY A 294 -5.30 -7.60 2.88
N GLY A 295 -6.31 -8.13 2.19
CA GLY A 295 -6.60 -7.84 0.78
C GLY A 295 -5.39 -8.04 -0.13
N SER A 296 -5.24 -7.14 -1.10
CA SER A 296 -4.13 -7.18 -2.08
C SER A 296 -2.75 -6.91 -1.49
N ALA A 297 -2.67 -6.33 -0.28
CA ALA A 297 -1.42 -6.04 0.41
C ALA A 297 -0.85 -7.22 1.20
N VAL A 298 -1.50 -8.40 1.19
CA VAL A 298 -1.02 -9.62 1.86
C VAL A 298 0.32 -10.06 1.30
N ILE A 299 1.28 -10.26 2.19
CA ILE A 299 2.59 -10.84 1.84
C ILE A 299 2.91 -12.03 2.75
N LYS A 300 3.76 -12.94 2.24
CA LYS A 300 4.36 -14.01 3.04
C LYS A 300 5.80 -13.60 3.37
N ALA A 301 5.98 -13.01 4.56
CA ALA A 301 7.30 -12.65 5.05
C ALA A 301 8.14 -13.91 5.34
N LEU A 302 9.46 -13.80 5.21
CA LEU A 302 10.37 -14.89 5.59
C LEU A 302 10.51 -15.02 7.09
N HIS A 303 10.53 -13.90 7.78
CA HIS A 303 10.54 -13.79 9.22
C HIS A 303 9.90 -12.47 9.61
N GLU A 304 9.42 -12.41 10.80
CA GLU A 304 8.82 -11.23 11.39
C GLU A 304 9.33 -11.08 12.82
N VAL A 305 9.49 -9.84 13.24
CA VAL A 305 9.93 -9.50 14.59
C VAL A 305 8.86 -8.64 15.21
N SER A 306 8.10 -9.19 16.17
CA SER A 306 7.20 -8.38 16.97
C SER A 306 7.99 -7.43 17.88
N PRO A 307 7.44 -6.28 18.29
CA PRO A 307 8.09 -5.39 19.24
C PRO A 307 8.55 -6.11 20.51
N LEU A 308 7.73 -7.02 21.05
CA LEU A 308 8.06 -7.80 22.24
C LEU A 308 9.26 -8.74 21.98
N LEU A 309 9.28 -9.40 20.83
CA LEU A 309 10.42 -10.25 20.45
C LEU A 309 11.70 -9.42 20.28
N GLY A 310 11.61 -8.25 19.63
CA GLY A 310 12.72 -7.33 19.47
C GLY A 310 13.27 -6.84 20.82
N LEU A 311 12.40 -6.42 21.74
CA LEU A 311 12.79 -6.00 23.08
C LEU A 311 13.47 -7.14 23.87
N ASN A 312 12.94 -8.37 23.79
CA ASN A 312 13.58 -9.54 24.42
C ASN A 312 14.96 -9.81 23.82
N GLY A 313 15.12 -9.67 22.52
CA GLY A 313 16.42 -9.84 21.85
C GLY A 313 17.45 -8.80 22.25
N GLU A 314 17.06 -7.53 22.33
CA GLU A 314 17.94 -6.41 22.67
C GLU A 314 18.35 -6.41 24.14
N LEU A 315 17.38 -6.61 25.04
CA LEU A 315 17.61 -6.58 26.48
C LEU A 315 18.24 -7.87 27.03
N GLY A 316 18.23 -8.95 26.25
CA GLY A 316 19.09 -10.11 26.42
C GLY A 316 19.04 -10.87 27.75
N GLY A 317 17.89 -10.83 28.44
CA GLY A 317 17.74 -11.48 29.73
C GLY A 317 18.37 -10.73 30.93
N ASN A 318 18.94 -9.55 30.70
CA ASN A 318 19.43 -8.66 31.75
C ASN A 318 18.27 -7.88 32.40
N VAL A 319 17.16 -7.76 31.71
CA VAL A 319 15.93 -7.09 32.12
C VAL A 319 14.79 -8.09 32.08
N GLU A 320 14.03 -8.20 33.16
CA GLU A 320 12.80 -8.99 33.20
C GLU A 320 11.69 -8.24 32.43
N ILE A 321 11.17 -8.82 31.35
CA ILE A 321 10.07 -8.25 30.60
C ILE A 321 8.77 -8.97 30.98
N GLU A 322 7.86 -8.23 31.63
CA GLU A 322 6.50 -8.69 31.87
C GLU A 322 5.58 -8.16 30.74
N TYR A 323 4.72 -9.02 30.22
CA TYR A 323 3.77 -8.65 29.17
C TYR A 323 2.33 -8.68 29.68
N ALA A 324 1.52 -7.70 29.27
CA ALA A 324 0.08 -7.65 29.51
C ALA A 324 -0.65 -7.25 28.23
N LEU A 325 -1.66 -8.01 27.84
CA LEU A 325 -2.41 -7.77 26.60
C LEU A 325 -3.08 -6.39 26.55
N GLY A 326 -3.71 -5.96 27.64
CA GLY A 326 -4.28 -4.62 27.82
C GLY A 326 -5.60 -4.36 27.11
N TYR A 327 -5.80 -4.90 25.93
CA TYR A 327 -7.05 -4.86 25.16
C TYR A 327 -7.19 -6.11 24.31
N ASP A 328 -8.42 -6.44 23.91
CA ASP A 328 -8.68 -7.63 23.10
C ASP A 328 -8.42 -7.29 21.63
N ALA A 329 -7.47 -8.00 21.03
CA ALA A 329 -7.20 -7.94 19.62
C ALA A 329 -7.35 -9.34 19.04
N LYS A 330 -8.27 -9.52 18.11
CA LYS A 330 -8.44 -10.80 17.43
C LYS A 330 -7.21 -11.08 16.57
N GLN A 331 -6.79 -12.34 16.56
CA GLN A 331 -5.78 -12.78 15.57
C GLN A 331 -6.47 -12.90 14.21
N ILE A 332 -5.89 -12.25 13.20
CA ILE A 332 -6.31 -12.43 11.81
C ILE A 332 -5.94 -13.85 11.43
N ASN A 333 -6.91 -14.64 10.97
CA ASN A 333 -6.63 -15.92 10.36
C ASN A 333 -5.87 -15.68 9.06
N GLN A 334 -4.61 -16.09 9.01
CA GLN A 334 -3.73 -15.93 7.84
C GLN A 334 -4.18 -16.72 6.60
N ASP A 335 -5.17 -17.60 6.75
CA ASP A 335 -5.66 -18.52 5.71
C ASP A 335 -6.90 -18.02 4.96
N GLU A 336 -7.45 -16.85 5.28
CA GLU A 336 -8.53 -16.28 4.49
C GLU A 336 -7.96 -15.75 3.16
N SER A 337 -7.99 -16.61 2.15
CA SER A 337 -7.71 -16.25 0.78
C SER A 337 -8.68 -15.17 0.33
N TRP A 338 -8.12 -14.13 -0.30
CA TRP A 338 -8.88 -13.08 -0.94
C TRP A 338 -9.91 -13.70 -1.90
N GLN A 339 -11.20 -13.47 -1.67
CA GLN A 339 -12.31 -13.99 -2.48
C GLN A 339 -13.06 -12.82 -3.12
N GLU A 340 -13.75 -13.10 -4.22
CA GLU A 340 -14.51 -12.08 -4.98
C GLU A 340 -15.49 -11.28 -4.10
N GLU A 341 -16.09 -11.93 -3.08
CA GLU A 341 -16.95 -11.27 -2.08
C GLU A 341 -16.21 -10.24 -1.20
N SER A 342 -14.89 -10.27 -1.13
CA SER A 342 -14.08 -9.31 -0.38
C SER A 342 -13.75 -8.03 -1.16
N LEU A 343 -14.06 -7.99 -2.46
CA LEU A 343 -13.90 -6.78 -3.28
C LEU A 343 -14.80 -5.64 -2.79
N GLU A 344 -16.00 -5.95 -2.34
CA GLU A 344 -16.99 -4.95 -1.93
C GLU A 344 -17.10 -4.76 -0.42
N ASN A 345 -16.96 -5.84 0.37
CA ASN A 345 -17.17 -5.75 1.82
C ASN A 345 -16.35 -6.81 2.56
N SER A 346 -15.21 -6.45 3.10
CA SER A 346 -14.53 -7.33 4.03
C SER A 346 -15.33 -7.44 5.34
N LYS A 347 -15.71 -8.65 5.71
CA LYS A 347 -16.46 -8.92 6.95
C LYS A 347 -15.52 -8.84 8.15
N GLY A 348 -15.45 -7.68 8.80
CA GLY A 348 -14.84 -7.59 10.13
C GLY A 348 -15.75 -8.24 11.20
N SER A 349 -15.14 -8.72 12.27
CA SER A 349 -15.88 -9.36 13.35
C SER A 349 -16.61 -8.35 14.23
N ASP A 350 -17.91 -8.45 14.32
CA ASP A 350 -18.81 -7.44 14.91
C ASP A 350 -19.06 -7.51 16.43
N ALA A 351 -18.46 -8.41 17.20
CA ALA A 351 -18.75 -8.50 18.63
C ALA A 351 -17.49 -8.35 19.47
N LYS A 352 -17.22 -7.14 19.98
CA LYS A 352 -16.30 -6.95 21.10
C LYS A 352 -16.95 -7.51 22.36
N ASP A 353 -16.28 -8.47 23.01
CA ASP A 353 -16.65 -8.84 24.37
C ASP A 353 -16.25 -7.71 25.34
N VAL A 354 -17.21 -6.84 25.65
CA VAL A 354 -16.99 -5.65 26.49
C VAL A 354 -16.51 -6.04 27.89
N ASN A 355 -16.90 -7.20 28.44
CA ASN A 355 -16.47 -7.66 29.74
C ASN A 355 -14.98 -8.09 29.65
N ARG A 356 -14.62 -8.85 28.63
CA ARG A 356 -13.24 -9.26 28.42
C ARG A 356 -12.31 -8.06 28.20
N ALA A 357 -12.72 -7.10 27.39
CA ALA A 357 -11.94 -5.88 27.17
C ALA A 357 -11.72 -5.10 28.48
N ARG A 358 -12.75 -5.03 29.34
CA ARG A 358 -12.65 -4.38 30.67
C ARG A 358 -11.66 -5.11 31.57
N GLU A 359 -11.76 -6.43 31.66
CA GLU A 359 -10.86 -7.25 32.49
C GLU A 359 -9.40 -7.06 32.09
N LEU A 360 -9.10 -7.16 30.80
CA LEU A 360 -7.74 -6.97 30.26
C LEU A 360 -7.19 -5.57 30.56
N ARG A 361 -8.01 -4.54 30.38
CA ARG A 361 -7.64 -3.17 30.70
C ARG A 361 -7.35 -3.00 32.19
N ASP A 362 -8.24 -3.50 33.04
CA ASP A 362 -8.13 -3.32 34.49
C ASP A 362 -6.90 -4.09 35.06
N GLU A 363 -6.57 -5.26 34.50
CA GLU A 363 -5.34 -5.99 34.80
C GLU A 363 -4.11 -5.19 34.40
N ALA A 364 -4.05 -4.70 33.14
CA ALA A 364 -2.91 -3.92 32.61
C ALA A 364 -2.71 -2.63 33.43
N VAL A 365 -3.78 -1.91 33.76
CA VAL A 365 -3.72 -0.70 34.58
C VAL A 365 -3.20 -1.00 35.98
N ALA A 366 -3.63 -2.12 36.63
CA ALA A 366 -3.12 -2.52 37.92
C ALA A 366 -1.60 -2.81 37.90
N LYS A 367 -1.13 -3.54 36.88
CA LYS A 367 0.29 -3.81 36.68
C LYS A 367 1.07 -2.53 36.43
N ALA A 368 0.58 -1.65 35.52
CA ALA A 368 1.25 -0.38 35.24
C ALA A 368 1.42 0.50 36.49
N ARG A 369 0.40 0.56 37.35
CA ARG A 369 0.49 1.29 38.61
C ARG A 369 1.54 0.70 39.55
N ALA A 370 1.63 -0.64 39.64
CA ALA A 370 2.62 -1.32 40.48
C ALA A 370 4.06 -1.04 40.00
N TYR A 371 4.31 -1.10 38.67
CA TYR A 371 5.60 -0.79 38.08
C TYR A 371 5.97 0.68 38.28
N ALA A 372 5.07 1.60 37.97
CA ALA A 372 5.29 3.03 38.20
C ALA A 372 5.58 3.37 39.67
N ALA A 373 4.91 2.73 40.60
CA ALA A 373 5.17 2.93 42.03
C ALA A 373 6.55 2.40 42.49
N ALA A 374 7.08 1.41 41.80
CA ALA A 374 8.43 0.88 42.01
C ALA A 374 9.52 1.69 41.28
N GLY A 375 9.14 2.62 40.41
CA GLY A 375 10.05 3.38 39.56
C GLY A 375 10.51 2.64 38.31
N ASP A 376 9.86 1.54 37.97
CA ASP A 376 10.17 0.76 36.77
C ASP A 376 9.43 1.30 35.55
N PRO A 377 10.01 1.23 34.36
CA PRO A 377 9.39 1.72 33.14
C PRO A 377 8.21 0.86 32.67
N VAL A 378 7.26 1.52 32.00
CA VAL A 378 6.10 0.91 31.36
C VAL A 378 6.06 1.35 29.91
N GLY A 379 6.11 0.41 28.97
CA GLY A 379 5.91 0.62 27.54
C GLY A 379 4.50 0.21 27.15
N CYS A 380 3.77 1.09 26.44
CA CYS A 380 2.48 0.73 25.83
C CYS A 380 2.62 0.72 24.33
N ILE A 381 2.38 -0.42 23.68
CA ILE A 381 2.46 -0.62 22.23
C ILE A 381 1.04 -0.91 21.74
N GLY A 382 0.37 0.16 21.35
CA GLY A 382 -1.00 0.14 20.87
C GLY A 382 -1.11 0.77 19.49
N GLY A 383 -2.28 0.73 18.92
CA GLY A 383 -2.57 1.31 17.61
C GLY A 383 -3.61 0.50 16.85
N LEU A 384 -3.79 0.89 15.60
CA LEU A 384 -4.60 0.14 14.65
C LEU A 384 -3.86 -1.13 14.21
N ASP A 385 -4.61 -2.08 13.75
CA ASP A 385 -4.15 -3.28 13.09
C ASP A 385 -4.95 -3.53 11.80
N HIS A 386 -4.66 -4.60 11.09
CA HIS A 386 -5.33 -4.92 9.82
C HIS A 386 -6.78 -5.40 9.96
N GLU A 387 -7.35 -5.46 11.16
CA GLU A 387 -8.80 -5.56 11.34
C GLU A 387 -9.49 -4.19 11.30
N HIS A 388 -8.70 -3.12 11.49
CA HIS A 388 -9.19 -1.74 11.53
C HIS A 388 -8.78 -0.96 10.29
N ASP A 389 -7.62 -1.28 9.72
CA ASP A 389 -7.01 -0.64 8.57
C ASP A 389 -6.88 -1.69 7.46
N LEU A 390 -7.91 -1.83 6.63
CA LEU A 390 -8.13 -2.98 5.76
C LEU A 390 -8.67 -2.56 4.39
N GLU A 391 -8.17 -3.15 3.32
CA GLU A 391 -8.73 -3.01 1.98
C GLU A 391 -10.18 -3.50 1.93
N GLY A 392 -11.04 -2.76 1.22
CA GLY A 392 -12.46 -3.06 1.04
C GLY A 392 -13.36 -2.61 2.20
N ARG A 393 -12.82 -1.91 3.20
CA ARG A 393 -13.61 -1.44 4.34
C ARG A 393 -12.99 -0.21 5.01
N ASP A 394 -13.80 0.81 5.29
CA ASP A 394 -13.41 1.97 6.07
C ASP A 394 -13.72 1.78 7.56
N ARG A 395 -13.01 2.53 8.37
CA ARG A 395 -13.31 2.67 9.80
C ARG A 395 -14.56 3.51 10.00
N THR A 396 -15.32 3.20 11.06
CA THR A 396 -16.54 3.92 11.39
C THR A 396 -16.31 5.11 12.33
N ASP A 397 -15.18 5.13 13.03
CA ASP A 397 -14.78 6.20 13.95
C ASP A 397 -13.26 6.23 14.19
N MET A 398 -12.80 7.24 14.93
CA MET A 398 -11.39 7.48 15.25
C MET A 398 -10.89 6.78 16.55
N ARG A 399 -11.73 5.98 17.19
CA ARG A 399 -11.33 5.31 18.44
C ARG A 399 -10.28 4.23 18.15
N LEU A 400 -9.39 4.06 19.10
CA LEU A 400 -8.46 2.95 19.12
C LEU A 400 -9.16 1.68 19.65
N PRO A 401 -8.62 0.49 19.35
CA PRO A 401 -9.12 -0.79 19.84
C PRO A 401 -9.27 -0.86 21.35
#